data_3a0b7145af65baadb39fd8a51efb23e8
#
_entry.id   3a0b7145af65baadb39fd8a51efb23e8
#
_cell.length_a   1.000
_cell.length_b   1.000
_cell.length_c   1.000
_cell.angle_alpha   90.00
_cell.angle_beta   90.00
_cell.angle_gamma   90.00
#
_symmetry.space_group_name_H-M   'P 1'
#
loop_
_entity.id
_entity.type
_entity.pdbx_description
1 polymer ?
#
loop_
_entity_poly.entity_id
_entity_poly.type
_entity_poly.pdbx_seq_one_letter_code
_entity_poly.pdbx_strand_id
1 'polypeptide(L)'
;LAKVDKSQYSKEQWRIIKEQRRLSKENTRNTKSLSSISESPITKSNNQLAFVLGNGTSRETVQVEDISKIGKIYGCNALYRTFAPDYLIAVDVKMILEITKTGYQKKHNVWTNPNKAYQRIQNLNLFNPSKGWSSGPTALWLASQHGYEKIYILGFDYRGLEKGSKFNNLYADTVNYKKSSDGATFFGNWLRQTVNVVKENPNTQFIRVIHPDNYKPDELNKFRNFSTITVEDFKKIFQLS
;
A
#
# COMPACT_ATOMS: atom_id res chain seq x y z
N LEU A 1 -2.76 -11.55 20.04
CA LEU A 1 -1.95 -10.35 19.69
C LEU A 1 -0.70 -10.37 20.55
N ALA A 2 0.48 -10.61 19.95
CA ALA A 2 1.75 -10.57 20.64
C ALA A 2 1.93 -9.22 21.38
N LYS A 3 2.37 -9.25 22.63
CA LYS A 3 2.71 -8.04 23.40
C LYS A 3 3.91 -7.39 22.70
N VAL A 4 3.74 -6.18 22.20
CA VAL A 4 4.84 -5.38 21.64
C VAL A 4 5.63 -4.80 22.79
N ASP A 5 6.93 -5.04 22.78
CA ASP A 5 7.84 -4.48 23.77
C ASP A 5 7.94 -2.96 23.59
N LYS A 6 7.59 -2.23 24.64
CA LYS A 6 7.57 -0.75 24.63
C LYS A 6 8.97 -0.16 24.64
N SER A 7 9.98 -0.90 25.11
CA SER A 7 11.35 -0.40 25.29
C SER A 7 12.06 -0.10 23.93
N GLN A 8 11.54 -0.68 22.84
CA GLN A 8 12.11 -0.51 21.49
C GLN A 8 11.64 0.76 20.75
N TYR A 9 10.79 1.58 21.38
CA TYR A 9 10.16 2.72 20.69
C TYR A 9 10.30 4.01 21.50
N SER A 10 10.56 5.13 20.82
CA SER A 10 10.47 6.47 21.44
C SER A 10 9.02 6.77 21.89
N LYS A 11 8.86 7.74 22.81
CA LYS A 11 7.52 8.16 23.28
C LYS A 11 6.60 8.55 22.12
N GLU A 12 7.15 9.20 21.09
CA GLU A 12 6.39 9.66 19.94
C GLU A 12 6.01 8.51 19.00
N GLN A 13 6.93 7.60 18.73
CA GLN A 13 6.66 6.36 17.98
C GLN A 13 5.58 5.52 18.67
N TRP A 14 5.64 5.42 20.00
CA TRP A 14 4.64 4.70 20.77
C TRP A 14 3.26 5.36 20.73
N ARG A 15 3.19 6.71 20.69
CA ARG A 15 1.94 7.45 20.52
C ARG A 15 1.29 7.14 19.17
N ILE A 16 2.07 7.13 18.09
CA ILE A 16 1.63 6.79 16.73
C ILE A 16 1.10 5.34 16.69
N ILE A 17 1.83 4.40 17.29
CA ILE A 17 1.41 2.98 17.37
C ILE A 17 0.09 2.84 18.12
N LYS A 18 -0.09 3.54 19.21
CA LYS A 18 -1.36 3.55 19.97
C LYS A 18 -2.52 4.10 19.14
N GLU A 19 -2.30 5.20 18.45
CA GLU A 19 -3.33 5.84 17.62
C GLU A 19 -3.74 4.94 16.46
N GLN A 20 -2.79 4.32 15.77
CA GLN A 20 -3.08 3.36 14.71
C GLN A 20 -3.83 2.12 15.22
N ARG A 21 -3.50 1.63 16.43
CA ARG A 21 -4.24 0.54 17.07
C ARG A 21 -5.66 0.95 17.47
N ARG A 22 -5.86 2.19 17.91
CA ARG A 22 -7.19 2.75 18.21
C ARG A 22 -8.03 2.78 16.94
N LEU A 23 -7.49 3.35 15.85
CA LEU A 23 -8.14 3.43 14.55
C LEU A 23 -8.47 2.03 13.97
N SER A 24 -7.55 1.08 14.11
CA SER A 24 -7.78 -0.30 13.69
C SER A 24 -8.91 -0.97 14.47
N LYS A 25 -8.98 -0.77 15.79
CA LYS A 25 -10.09 -1.30 16.64
C LYS A 25 -11.42 -0.61 16.33
N GLU A 26 -11.40 0.69 16.06
CA GLU A 26 -12.58 1.46 15.68
C GLU A 26 -13.13 1.02 14.32
N ASN A 27 -12.25 0.77 13.35
CA ASN A 27 -12.61 0.17 12.06
C ASN A 27 -13.23 -1.21 12.23
N THR A 28 -12.67 -2.08 13.08
CA THR A 28 -13.20 -3.42 13.35
C THR A 28 -14.58 -3.38 14.05
N ARG A 29 -14.82 -2.38 14.91
CA ARG A 29 -16.14 -2.18 15.53
C ARG A 29 -17.17 -1.64 14.54
N ASN A 30 -16.73 -0.73 13.64
CA ASN A 30 -17.61 -0.15 12.62
C ASN A 30 -18.02 -1.17 11.55
N THR A 31 -17.18 -2.16 11.22
CA THR A 31 -17.54 -3.24 10.29
C THR A 31 -18.69 -4.11 10.79
N LYS A 32 -18.80 -4.35 12.10
CA LYS A 32 -19.91 -5.13 12.66
C LYS A 32 -21.29 -4.47 12.53
N SER A 33 -21.35 -3.15 12.33
CA SER A 33 -22.61 -2.38 12.20
C SER A 33 -23.05 -2.13 10.76
N LEU A 34 -22.28 -2.56 9.77
CA LEU A 34 -22.46 -2.26 8.33
C LEU A 34 -22.87 -3.49 7.50
N SER A 35 -23.52 -4.48 8.11
CA SER A 35 -23.87 -5.77 7.49
C SER A 35 -24.85 -5.70 6.29
N SER A 36 -25.22 -4.51 5.80
CA SER A 36 -26.14 -4.32 4.67
C SER A 36 -25.49 -3.75 3.40
N ILE A 37 -24.16 -3.59 3.37
CA ILE A 37 -23.46 -3.08 2.19
C ILE A 37 -23.05 -4.26 1.31
N SER A 38 -23.39 -4.24 0.02
CA SER A 38 -23.05 -5.28 -0.93
C SER A 38 -21.53 -5.48 -0.98
N GLU A 39 -21.09 -6.72 -0.81
CA GLU A 39 -19.69 -7.11 -0.95
C GLU A 39 -19.28 -6.99 -2.42
N SER A 40 -18.12 -6.35 -2.66
CA SER A 40 -17.51 -6.36 -3.99
C SER A 40 -16.74 -7.67 -4.16
N PRO A 41 -17.10 -8.54 -5.12
CA PRO A 41 -16.41 -9.80 -5.31
C PRO A 41 -14.98 -9.57 -5.80
N ILE A 42 -14.04 -10.33 -5.25
CA ILE A 42 -12.65 -10.37 -5.73
C ILE A 42 -12.60 -11.47 -6.80
N THR A 43 -12.49 -11.05 -8.07
CA THR A 43 -12.38 -11.97 -9.20
C THR A 43 -10.92 -12.27 -9.52
N LYS A 44 -10.60 -13.55 -9.76
CA LYS A 44 -9.25 -13.95 -10.18
C LYS A 44 -8.97 -13.45 -11.60
N SER A 45 -7.74 -12.97 -11.82
CA SER A 45 -7.26 -12.54 -13.13
C SER A 45 -6.49 -13.67 -13.81
N ASN A 46 -6.63 -13.76 -15.14
CA ASN A 46 -5.80 -14.66 -15.95
C ASN A 46 -4.42 -14.06 -16.29
N ASN A 47 -4.09 -12.89 -15.79
CA ASN A 47 -2.81 -12.23 -16.06
C ASN A 47 -1.70 -12.81 -15.17
N GLN A 48 -0.52 -13.00 -15.76
CA GLN A 48 0.62 -13.59 -15.04
C GLN A 48 1.33 -12.63 -14.09
N LEU A 49 1.19 -11.30 -14.27
CA LEU A 49 1.89 -10.31 -13.45
C LEU A 49 1.07 -9.05 -13.14
N ALA A 50 1.41 -8.41 -12.02
CA ALA A 50 0.90 -7.10 -11.61
C ALA A 50 2.00 -6.24 -10.97
N PHE A 51 1.73 -4.94 -10.88
CA PHE A 51 2.58 -3.95 -10.23
C PHE A 51 1.83 -3.31 -9.07
N VAL A 52 2.42 -3.34 -7.88
CA VAL A 52 1.88 -2.68 -6.69
C VAL A 52 2.75 -1.48 -6.35
N LEU A 53 2.16 -0.30 -6.39
CA LEU A 53 2.85 0.97 -6.26
C LEU A 53 2.55 1.63 -4.91
N GLY A 54 3.56 1.65 -4.04
CA GLY A 54 3.63 2.55 -2.90
C GLY A 54 4.04 3.96 -3.33
N ASN A 55 4.17 4.86 -2.36
CA ASN A 55 4.50 6.25 -2.62
C ASN A 55 5.91 6.64 -2.15
N GLY A 56 6.77 5.67 -1.85
CA GLY A 56 8.17 5.90 -1.56
C GLY A 56 8.94 6.40 -2.78
N THR A 57 9.97 7.21 -2.56
CA THR A 57 10.74 7.87 -3.61
C THR A 57 11.55 6.91 -4.48
N SER A 58 11.80 5.68 -4.03
CA SER A 58 12.54 4.67 -4.80
C SER A 58 11.91 4.32 -6.15
N ARG A 59 10.63 4.63 -6.38
CA ARG A 59 9.97 4.40 -7.66
C ARG A 59 9.97 5.60 -8.63
N GLU A 60 10.55 6.73 -8.21
CA GLU A 60 10.49 7.99 -8.98
C GLU A 60 11.03 7.87 -10.40
N THR A 61 12.04 7.03 -10.60
CA THR A 61 12.70 6.82 -11.89
C THR A 61 11.99 5.80 -12.79
N VAL A 62 10.86 5.23 -12.36
CA VAL A 62 10.06 4.30 -13.16
C VAL A 62 8.78 4.99 -13.62
N GLN A 63 8.60 5.11 -14.93
CA GLN A 63 7.39 5.71 -15.52
C GLN A 63 6.23 4.72 -15.38
N VAL A 64 5.16 5.15 -14.70
CA VAL A 64 4.00 4.28 -14.43
C VAL A 64 3.26 3.96 -15.73
N GLU A 65 3.24 4.89 -16.66
CA GLU A 65 2.64 4.75 -17.99
C GLU A 65 3.25 3.58 -18.78
N ASP A 66 4.55 3.35 -18.65
CA ASP A 66 5.21 2.26 -19.36
C ASP A 66 4.88 0.89 -18.76
N ILE A 67 4.94 0.75 -17.45
CA ILE A 67 4.60 -0.51 -16.80
C ILE A 67 3.11 -0.84 -16.90
N SER A 68 2.24 0.16 -17.04
CA SER A 68 0.80 -0.04 -17.22
C SER A 68 0.43 -0.73 -18.55
N LYS A 69 1.31 -0.67 -19.54
CA LYS A 69 1.17 -1.39 -20.83
C LYS A 69 1.50 -2.88 -20.70
N ILE A 70 2.18 -3.27 -19.60
CA ILE A 70 2.72 -4.61 -19.39
C ILE A 70 1.85 -5.43 -18.43
N GLY A 71 1.30 -4.80 -17.40
CA GLY A 71 0.51 -5.48 -16.39
C GLY A 71 -0.40 -4.54 -15.61
N LYS A 72 -1.22 -5.13 -14.73
CA LYS A 72 -2.19 -4.38 -13.93
C LYS A 72 -1.54 -3.57 -12.83
N ILE A 73 -1.99 -2.34 -12.65
CA ILE A 73 -1.46 -1.39 -11.67
C ILE A 73 -2.38 -1.34 -10.44
N TYR A 74 -1.82 -1.62 -9.28
CA TYR A 74 -2.43 -1.42 -7.96
C TYR A 74 -1.76 -0.22 -7.30
N GLY A 75 -2.43 0.91 -7.28
CA GLY A 75 -1.89 2.16 -6.75
C GLY A 75 -2.41 2.49 -5.35
N CYS A 76 -1.68 3.33 -4.63
CA CYS A 76 -2.02 3.72 -3.27
C CYS A 76 -2.28 5.23 -3.15
N ASN A 77 -3.32 5.57 -2.39
CA ASN A 77 -3.58 6.94 -1.92
C ASN A 77 -3.53 7.98 -3.06
N ALA A 78 -2.59 8.93 -3.02
CA ALA A 78 -2.51 10.07 -3.93
C ALA A 78 -2.01 9.73 -5.35
N LEU A 79 -1.69 8.47 -5.67
CA LEU A 79 -1.27 8.12 -7.03
C LEU A 79 -2.30 8.57 -8.09
N TYR A 80 -3.59 8.54 -7.75
CA TYR A 80 -4.68 8.95 -8.66
C TYR A 80 -4.56 10.40 -9.17
N ARG A 81 -3.78 11.24 -8.50
CA ARG A 81 -3.57 12.64 -8.90
C ARG A 81 -2.72 12.78 -10.16
N THR A 82 -1.85 11.80 -10.41
CA THR A 82 -0.89 11.81 -11.52
C THR A 82 -1.11 10.67 -12.50
N PHE A 83 -1.69 9.57 -12.04
CA PHE A 83 -1.94 8.38 -12.86
C PHE A 83 -3.21 7.66 -12.39
N ALA A 84 -4.02 7.15 -13.32
CA ALA A 84 -5.21 6.36 -13.01
C ALA A 84 -4.87 4.84 -12.98
N PRO A 85 -4.58 4.23 -11.81
CA PRO A 85 -4.31 2.81 -11.73
C PRO A 85 -5.56 1.98 -11.99
N ASP A 86 -5.40 0.71 -12.38
CA ASP A 86 -6.52 -0.23 -12.53
C ASP A 86 -7.29 -0.42 -11.20
N TYR A 87 -6.55 -0.39 -10.10
CA TYR A 87 -7.09 -0.46 -8.74
C TYR A 87 -6.41 0.58 -7.86
N LEU A 88 -7.18 1.51 -7.32
CA LEU A 88 -6.70 2.49 -6.34
C LEU A 88 -7.10 2.04 -4.93
N ILE A 89 -6.14 1.86 -4.04
CA ILE A 89 -6.36 1.49 -2.65
C ILE A 89 -6.05 2.66 -1.73
N ALA A 90 -7.04 3.11 -0.97
CA ALA A 90 -6.86 4.13 0.04
C ALA A 90 -7.68 3.78 1.28
N VAL A 91 -7.04 3.73 2.45
CA VAL A 91 -7.70 3.34 3.70
C VAL A 91 -7.84 4.49 4.70
N ASP A 92 -7.18 5.62 4.44
CA ASP A 92 -7.27 6.81 5.27
C ASP A 92 -8.51 7.63 4.92
N VAL A 93 -9.32 7.98 5.94
CA VAL A 93 -10.57 8.72 5.75
C VAL A 93 -10.36 10.02 4.97
N LYS A 94 -9.33 10.80 5.32
CA LYS A 94 -9.03 12.07 4.64
C LYS A 94 -8.76 11.87 3.15
N MET A 95 -8.03 10.82 2.80
CA MET A 95 -7.72 10.49 1.41
C MET A 95 -8.98 10.05 0.65
N ILE A 96 -9.82 9.23 1.24
CA ILE A 96 -11.10 8.83 0.61
C ILE A 96 -12.03 10.03 0.40
N LEU A 97 -12.13 10.93 1.35
CA LEU A 97 -12.92 12.14 1.20
C LEU A 97 -12.37 13.07 0.10
N GLU A 98 -11.04 13.15 -0.05
CA GLU A 98 -10.40 13.86 -1.16
C GLU A 98 -10.75 13.22 -2.52
N ILE A 99 -10.53 11.92 -2.65
CA ILE A 99 -10.83 11.14 -3.87
C ILE A 99 -12.31 11.32 -4.28
N THR A 100 -13.21 11.19 -3.32
CA THR A 100 -14.66 11.25 -3.60
C THR A 100 -15.14 12.67 -3.92
N LYS A 101 -14.48 13.69 -3.36
CA LYS A 101 -14.76 15.09 -3.70
C LYS A 101 -14.47 15.41 -5.17
N THR A 102 -13.46 14.75 -5.77
CA THR A 102 -13.16 14.89 -7.21
C THR A 102 -14.09 14.08 -8.11
N GLY A 103 -14.88 13.17 -7.54
CA GLY A 103 -15.73 12.24 -8.30
C GLY A 103 -14.96 11.09 -8.96
N TYR A 104 -13.68 10.91 -8.64
CA TYR A 104 -12.80 9.90 -9.23
C TYR A 104 -13.37 8.48 -9.15
N GLN A 105 -13.97 8.10 -8.00
CA GLN A 105 -14.57 6.78 -7.79
C GLN A 105 -15.76 6.45 -8.70
N LYS A 106 -16.33 7.45 -9.37
CA LYS A 106 -17.44 7.23 -10.32
C LYS A 106 -16.97 6.59 -11.64
N LYS A 107 -15.68 6.69 -11.94
CA LYS A 107 -15.07 6.22 -13.20
C LYS A 107 -13.97 5.20 -13.00
N HIS A 108 -13.49 5.01 -11.76
CA HIS A 108 -12.32 4.19 -11.46
C HIS A 108 -12.57 3.28 -10.26
N ASN A 109 -11.87 2.14 -10.22
CA ASN A 109 -11.95 1.17 -9.13
C ASN A 109 -11.23 1.70 -7.89
N VAL A 110 -11.97 2.21 -6.92
CA VAL A 110 -11.45 2.67 -5.63
C VAL A 110 -11.85 1.67 -4.54
N TRP A 111 -10.86 1.13 -3.85
CA TRP A 111 -11.03 0.18 -2.75
C TRP A 111 -10.66 0.80 -1.42
N THR A 112 -11.51 0.58 -0.41
CA THR A 112 -11.31 1.11 0.94
C THR A 112 -11.92 0.22 2.01
N ASN A 113 -11.64 0.52 3.27
CA ASN A 113 -12.31 -0.10 4.40
C ASN A 113 -13.68 0.55 4.65
N PRO A 114 -14.68 -0.18 5.17
CA PRO A 114 -15.93 0.42 5.60
C PRO A 114 -15.70 1.51 6.67
N ASN A 115 -16.35 2.67 6.50
CA ASN A 115 -16.30 3.75 7.48
C ASN A 115 -17.55 4.64 7.43
N LYS A 116 -18.02 5.10 8.59
CA LYS A 116 -19.20 5.97 8.71
C LYS A 116 -19.05 7.30 7.95
N ALA A 117 -17.84 7.83 7.84
CA ALA A 117 -17.56 9.11 7.19
C ALA A 117 -17.96 9.13 5.70
N TYR A 118 -17.96 7.98 5.05
CA TYR A 118 -18.30 7.86 3.62
C TYR A 118 -19.27 6.70 3.31
N GLN A 119 -19.99 6.19 4.30
CA GLN A 119 -20.94 5.08 4.13
C GLN A 119 -22.06 5.35 3.13
N ARG A 120 -22.37 6.64 2.85
CA ARG A 120 -23.39 7.08 1.87
C ARG A 120 -22.81 7.37 0.49
N ILE A 121 -21.48 7.29 0.34
CA ILE A 121 -20.83 7.58 -0.94
C ILE A 121 -20.86 6.30 -1.78
N GLN A 122 -21.44 6.42 -2.97
CA GLN A 122 -21.55 5.32 -3.93
C GLN A 122 -20.25 5.10 -4.71
N ASN A 123 -20.13 3.95 -5.34
CA ASN A 123 -19.04 3.57 -6.23
C ASN A 123 -17.68 3.43 -5.50
N LEU A 124 -17.71 3.08 -4.23
CA LEU A 124 -16.54 2.60 -3.48
C LEU A 124 -16.64 1.09 -3.32
N ASN A 125 -15.56 0.38 -3.66
CA ASN A 125 -15.42 -1.04 -3.33
C ASN A 125 -14.96 -1.17 -1.88
N LEU A 126 -15.62 -2.03 -1.12
CA LEU A 126 -15.34 -2.19 0.31
C LEU A 126 -14.70 -3.54 0.60
N PHE A 127 -13.64 -3.52 1.39
CA PHE A 127 -13.05 -4.75 1.91
C PHE A 127 -13.94 -5.36 3.00
N ASN A 128 -14.32 -6.62 2.81
CA ASN A 128 -15.08 -7.36 3.82
C ASN A 128 -14.52 -8.80 3.97
N PRO A 129 -13.97 -9.15 5.14
CA PRO A 129 -13.68 -8.27 6.26
C PRO A 129 -12.51 -7.31 5.98
N SER A 130 -12.54 -6.14 6.61
CA SER A 130 -11.41 -5.20 6.58
C SER A 130 -10.20 -5.81 7.29
N LYS A 131 -9.02 -5.70 6.67
CA LYS A 131 -7.76 -6.11 7.29
C LYS A 131 -7.28 -5.13 8.37
N GLY A 132 -7.76 -3.88 8.36
CA GLY A 132 -7.28 -2.81 9.25
C GLY A 132 -5.80 -2.45 9.01
N TRP A 133 -5.32 -2.65 7.79
CA TRP A 133 -3.95 -2.41 7.37
C TRP A 133 -3.80 -1.08 6.65
N SER A 134 -2.54 -0.65 6.44
CA SER A 134 -2.19 0.51 5.63
C SER A 134 -2.42 0.25 4.14
N SER A 135 -2.58 1.30 3.34
CA SER A 135 -2.95 1.21 1.92
C SER A 135 -1.99 0.35 1.10
N GLY A 136 -0.67 0.49 1.26
CA GLY A 136 0.32 -0.29 0.53
C GLY A 136 0.19 -1.80 0.74
N PRO A 137 0.31 -2.31 1.97
CA PRO A 137 0.12 -3.74 2.24
C PRO A 137 -1.28 -4.25 1.88
N THR A 138 -2.32 -3.41 1.97
CA THR A 138 -3.67 -3.78 1.54
C THR A 138 -3.76 -3.91 0.01
N ALA A 139 -3.07 -3.03 -0.74
CA ALA A 139 -2.97 -3.14 -2.19
C ALA A 139 -2.22 -4.42 -2.61
N LEU A 140 -1.13 -4.73 -1.92
CA LEU A 140 -0.37 -5.95 -2.16
C LEU A 140 -1.20 -7.21 -1.88
N TRP A 141 -1.95 -7.20 -0.77
CA TRP A 141 -2.89 -8.28 -0.45
C TRP A 141 -3.98 -8.41 -1.53
N LEU A 142 -4.61 -7.31 -1.97
CA LEU A 142 -5.64 -7.38 -3.01
C LEU A 142 -5.09 -7.96 -4.31
N ALA A 143 -3.90 -7.53 -4.75
CA ALA A 143 -3.25 -8.09 -5.93
C ALA A 143 -3.01 -9.60 -5.79
N SER A 144 -2.54 -10.07 -4.63
CA SER A 144 -2.35 -11.51 -4.39
C SER A 144 -3.67 -12.30 -4.40
N GLN A 145 -4.78 -11.72 -3.93
CA GLN A 145 -6.10 -12.36 -4.00
C GLN A 145 -6.65 -12.45 -5.43
N HIS A 146 -6.24 -11.55 -6.32
CA HIS A 146 -6.55 -11.62 -7.75
C HIS A 146 -5.79 -12.74 -8.49
N GLY A 147 -4.84 -13.40 -7.81
CA GLY A 147 -4.22 -14.64 -8.28
C GLY A 147 -3.07 -14.46 -9.28
N TYR A 148 -2.37 -13.32 -9.24
CA TYR A 148 -1.17 -13.12 -10.05
C TYR A 148 -0.03 -14.02 -9.58
N GLU A 149 0.69 -14.60 -10.54
CA GLU A 149 1.87 -15.42 -10.25
C GLU A 149 3.07 -14.59 -9.80
N LYS A 150 3.23 -13.40 -10.41
CA LYS A 150 4.30 -12.46 -10.08
C LYS A 150 3.75 -11.07 -9.77
N ILE A 151 4.18 -10.51 -8.65
CA ILE A 151 3.82 -9.15 -8.24
C ILE A 151 5.11 -8.36 -8.01
N TYR A 152 5.31 -7.33 -8.83
CA TYR A 152 6.38 -6.37 -8.66
C TYR A 152 5.94 -5.26 -7.71
N ILE A 153 6.79 -4.92 -6.74
CA ILE A 153 6.52 -3.97 -5.67
C ILE A 153 7.46 -2.79 -5.81
N LEU A 154 6.93 -1.60 -6.06
CA LEU A 154 7.69 -0.36 -6.23
C LEU A 154 7.30 0.66 -5.15
N GLY A 155 8.25 1.46 -4.67
CA GLY A 155 7.96 2.51 -3.69
C GLY A 155 7.58 2.02 -2.29
N PHE A 156 7.99 0.80 -1.91
CA PHE A 156 7.86 0.24 -0.56
C PHE A 156 9.21 0.35 0.16
N ASP A 157 9.58 1.56 0.56
CA ASP A 157 10.95 1.85 0.99
C ASP A 157 11.26 1.38 2.42
N TYR A 158 10.25 1.26 3.28
CA TYR A 158 10.38 0.85 4.69
C TYR A 158 11.39 1.67 5.49
N ARG A 159 11.77 2.85 5.00
CA ARG A 159 12.70 3.74 5.66
C ARG A 159 12.47 5.18 5.22
N GLY A 160 12.72 6.13 6.12
CA GLY A 160 12.80 7.55 5.79
C GLY A 160 14.05 7.89 4.96
N LEU A 161 14.05 9.05 4.33
CA LEU A 161 15.22 9.63 3.68
C LEU A 161 16.28 10.02 4.75
N GLU A 162 17.48 10.42 4.30
CA GLU A 162 18.58 10.82 5.18
C GLU A 162 18.82 9.82 6.33
N LYS A 163 19.13 8.58 5.98
CA LYS A 163 19.35 7.47 6.92
C LYS A 163 18.16 7.16 7.84
N GLY A 164 16.96 7.56 7.45
CA GLY A 164 15.72 7.26 8.17
C GLY A 164 15.13 8.42 8.97
N SER A 165 15.72 9.62 8.92
CA SER A 165 15.26 10.77 9.70
C SER A 165 14.14 11.56 9.04
N LYS A 166 14.10 11.66 7.70
CA LYS A 166 13.16 12.48 6.94
C LYS A 166 12.01 11.69 6.33
N PHE A 167 10.90 12.38 6.11
CA PHE A 167 9.72 11.81 5.49
C PHE A 167 10.01 11.38 4.03
N ASN A 168 9.69 10.13 3.72
CA ASN A 168 9.92 9.53 2.41
C ASN A 168 8.58 9.28 1.72
N ASN A 169 8.19 10.19 0.82
CA ASN A 169 6.98 10.06 0.04
C ASN A 169 6.99 11.03 -1.14
N LEU A 170 6.63 10.57 -2.33
CA LEU A 170 6.55 11.37 -3.56
C LEU A 170 5.52 12.50 -3.51
N TYR A 171 4.54 12.40 -2.62
CA TYR A 171 3.50 13.40 -2.42
C TYR A 171 3.72 14.25 -1.15
N ALA A 172 4.94 14.26 -0.60
CA ALA A 172 5.31 15.18 0.46
C ALA A 172 4.95 16.63 0.06
N ASP A 173 4.71 17.48 1.06
CA ASP A 173 4.32 18.90 0.87
C ASP A 173 2.96 19.13 0.17
N THR A 174 2.20 18.08 -0.15
CA THR A 174 0.87 18.18 -0.76
C THR A 174 -0.25 17.99 0.26
N VAL A 175 -1.49 18.27 -0.15
CA VAL A 175 -2.69 18.11 0.68
C VAL A 175 -2.78 16.69 1.25
N ASN A 176 -3.10 16.58 2.54
CA ASN A 176 -3.18 15.33 3.31
C ASN A 176 -1.87 14.57 3.55
N TYR A 177 -0.72 15.15 3.16
CA TYR A 177 0.61 14.60 3.43
C TYR A 177 1.42 15.47 4.37
N LYS A 178 2.42 14.86 5.01
CA LYS A 178 3.44 15.55 5.78
C LYS A 178 4.35 16.37 4.87
N LYS A 179 5.04 17.33 5.46
CA LYS A 179 6.11 18.08 4.77
C LYS A 179 7.34 17.19 4.58
N SER A 180 8.09 17.43 3.52
CA SER A 180 9.37 16.77 3.27
C SER A 180 10.38 16.99 4.40
N SER A 181 10.27 18.15 5.08
CA SER A 181 11.08 18.49 6.26
C SER A 181 10.68 17.74 7.54
N ASP A 182 9.51 17.11 7.58
CA ASP A 182 9.02 16.40 8.77
C ASP A 182 9.80 15.10 9.00
N GLY A 183 9.74 14.63 10.24
CA GLY A 183 10.31 13.34 10.61
C GLY A 183 9.66 12.16 9.87
N ALA A 184 10.45 11.14 9.62
CA ALA A 184 10.01 9.90 8.97
C ALA A 184 8.78 9.29 9.66
N THR A 185 7.91 8.67 8.88
CA THR A 185 6.82 7.87 9.43
C THR A 185 7.34 6.52 9.87
N PHE A 186 6.88 6.02 11.02
CA PHE A 186 7.23 4.69 11.49
C PHE A 186 6.73 3.61 10.52
N PHE A 187 7.65 2.89 9.92
CA PHE A 187 7.36 1.91 8.87
C PHE A 187 7.09 0.48 9.38
N GLY A 188 7.34 0.18 10.64
CA GLY A 188 7.27 -1.17 11.18
C GLY A 188 5.90 -1.85 11.02
N ASN A 189 4.80 -1.08 11.01
CA ASN A 189 3.49 -1.63 10.71
C ASN A 189 3.38 -2.05 9.23
N TRP A 190 3.89 -1.25 8.31
CA TRP A 190 3.87 -1.55 6.88
C TRP A 190 4.70 -2.80 6.58
N LEU A 191 5.90 -2.88 7.16
CA LEU A 191 6.77 -4.04 7.02
C LEU A 191 6.09 -5.31 7.54
N ARG A 192 5.57 -5.30 8.78
CA ARG A 192 4.88 -6.45 9.36
C ARG A 192 3.67 -6.89 8.52
N GLN A 193 2.90 -5.95 8.02
CA GLN A 193 1.73 -6.23 7.17
C GLN A 193 2.16 -6.83 5.84
N THR A 194 3.24 -6.34 5.22
CA THR A 194 3.80 -6.93 4.01
C THR A 194 4.32 -8.35 4.25
N VAL A 195 5.02 -8.57 5.36
CA VAL A 195 5.45 -9.92 5.79
C VAL A 195 4.27 -10.88 5.86
N ASN A 196 3.14 -10.44 6.43
CA ASN A 196 1.94 -11.27 6.50
C ASN A 196 1.40 -11.61 5.10
N VAL A 197 1.35 -10.64 4.17
CA VAL A 197 0.91 -10.90 2.78
C VAL A 197 1.80 -11.94 2.12
N VAL A 198 3.12 -11.77 2.20
CA VAL A 198 4.08 -12.70 1.59
C VAL A 198 3.93 -14.11 2.16
N LYS A 199 3.82 -14.22 3.48
CA LYS A 199 3.63 -15.49 4.18
C LYS A 199 2.33 -16.20 3.83
N GLU A 200 1.23 -15.45 3.73
CA GLU A 200 -0.11 -15.99 3.45
C GLU A 200 -0.30 -16.40 1.97
N ASN A 201 0.62 -16.00 1.07
CA ASN A 201 0.52 -16.26 -0.37
C ASN A 201 1.78 -16.96 -0.93
N PRO A 202 2.09 -18.20 -0.52
CA PRO A 202 3.35 -18.87 -0.85
C PRO A 202 3.51 -19.19 -2.35
N ASN A 203 2.42 -19.22 -3.12
CA ASN A 203 2.42 -19.50 -4.56
C ASN A 203 2.60 -18.25 -5.43
N THR A 204 2.60 -17.06 -4.83
CA THR A 204 2.85 -15.78 -5.53
C THR A 204 4.31 -15.37 -5.32
N GLN A 205 5.01 -15.04 -6.41
CA GLN A 205 6.35 -14.47 -6.36
C GLN A 205 6.26 -12.95 -6.17
N PHE A 206 6.79 -12.45 -5.06
CA PHE A 206 6.87 -11.03 -4.74
C PHE A 206 8.27 -10.51 -5.07
N ILE A 207 8.37 -9.54 -5.96
CA ILE A 207 9.64 -8.99 -6.44
C ILE A 207 9.68 -7.49 -6.14
N ARG A 208 10.44 -7.11 -5.12
CA ARG A 208 10.59 -5.69 -4.78
C ARG A 208 11.67 -5.04 -5.64
N VAL A 209 11.30 -3.95 -6.31
CA VAL A 209 12.21 -3.13 -7.13
C VAL A 209 12.81 -2.02 -6.26
N ILE A 210 14.13 -1.93 -6.22
CA ILE A 210 14.86 -1.02 -5.33
C ILE A 210 16.08 -0.41 -6.03
N HIS A 211 16.57 0.71 -5.52
CA HIS A 211 17.94 1.16 -5.80
C HIS A 211 18.94 0.39 -4.92
N PRO A 212 20.22 0.27 -5.32
CA PRO A 212 21.24 -0.49 -4.56
C PRO A 212 21.32 -0.11 -3.08
N ASP A 213 21.19 1.20 -2.77
CA ASP A 213 21.33 1.75 -1.42
C ASP A 213 20.03 1.73 -0.61
N ASN A 214 18.92 1.24 -1.16
CA ASN A 214 17.67 1.15 -0.42
C ASN A 214 17.75 0.13 0.73
N TYR A 215 17.05 0.45 1.79
CA TYR A 215 16.93 -0.43 2.95
C TYR A 215 16.32 -1.78 2.58
N LYS A 216 16.97 -2.87 2.99
CA LYS A 216 16.54 -4.26 2.77
C LYS A 216 16.18 -4.89 4.10
N PRO A 217 14.88 -5.00 4.46
CA PRO A 217 14.46 -5.61 5.72
C PRO A 217 14.76 -7.11 5.74
N ASP A 218 15.45 -7.60 6.76
CA ASP A 218 15.77 -9.02 6.92
C ASP A 218 14.53 -9.90 7.09
N GLU A 219 13.43 -9.31 7.60
CA GLU A 219 12.17 -10.01 7.81
C GLU A 219 11.57 -10.53 6.51
N LEU A 220 11.76 -9.84 5.40
CA LEU A 220 11.28 -10.25 4.08
C LEU A 220 12.20 -11.25 3.38
N ASN A 221 13.50 -11.16 3.61
CA ASN A 221 14.50 -12.03 2.97
C ASN A 221 14.38 -13.51 3.39
N LYS A 222 13.60 -13.82 4.43
CA LYS A 222 13.37 -15.19 4.93
C LYS A 222 12.44 -16.01 4.04
N PHE A 223 11.69 -15.38 3.15
CA PHE A 223 10.66 -16.04 2.33
C PHE A 223 11.20 -16.39 0.95
N ARG A 224 11.03 -17.65 0.54
CA ARG A 224 11.46 -18.13 -0.78
C ARG A 224 10.71 -17.49 -1.95
N ASN A 225 9.51 -17.01 -1.68
CA ASN A 225 8.64 -16.32 -2.64
C ASN A 225 8.80 -14.80 -2.60
N PHE A 226 9.85 -14.28 -1.95
CA PHE A 226 10.18 -12.85 -1.94
C PHE A 226 11.63 -12.64 -2.41
N SER A 227 11.82 -11.68 -3.31
CA SER A 227 13.14 -11.28 -3.79
C SER A 227 13.21 -9.78 -4.02
N THR A 228 14.42 -9.28 -4.23
CA THR A 228 14.68 -7.90 -4.63
C THR A 228 15.46 -7.86 -5.93
N ILE A 229 15.14 -6.91 -6.81
CA ILE A 229 15.92 -6.60 -8.01
C ILE A 229 16.22 -5.11 -8.03
N THR A 230 17.25 -4.71 -8.77
CA THR A 230 17.55 -3.28 -8.96
C THR A 230 16.57 -2.65 -9.95
N VAL A 231 16.43 -1.32 -9.89
CA VAL A 231 15.65 -0.57 -10.88
C VAL A 231 16.24 -0.79 -12.29
N GLU A 232 17.57 -0.85 -12.42
CA GLU A 232 18.27 -1.09 -13.66
C GLU A 232 17.94 -2.47 -14.25
N ASP A 233 17.95 -3.52 -13.44
CA ASP A 233 17.58 -4.86 -13.89
C ASP A 233 16.09 -4.95 -14.21
N PHE A 234 15.25 -4.30 -13.42
CA PHE A 234 13.82 -4.20 -13.70
C PHE A 234 13.58 -3.55 -15.08
N LYS A 235 14.24 -2.41 -15.37
CA LYS A 235 14.14 -1.74 -16.66
C LYS A 235 14.63 -2.62 -17.82
N LYS A 236 15.72 -3.36 -17.64
CA LYS A 236 16.21 -4.32 -18.66
C LYS A 236 15.21 -5.44 -18.93
N ILE A 237 14.62 -6.05 -17.87
CA ILE A 237 13.64 -7.15 -18.00
C ILE A 237 12.45 -6.71 -18.86
N PHE A 238 11.98 -5.49 -18.69
CA PHE A 238 10.78 -4.98 -19.37
C PHE A 238 11.09 -4.04 -20.53
N GLN A 239 12.35 -3.87 -20.90
CA GLN A 239 12.81 -2.98 -22.00
C GLN A 239 12.30 -1.54 -21.82
N LEU A 240 12.36 -1.02 -20.58
CA LEU A 240 11.95 0.34 -20.23
C LEU A 240 13.10 1.34 -20.41
N SER A 241 12.76 2.58 -20.73
CA SER A 241 13.70 3.70 -20.83
C SER A 241 14.11 4.27 -19.45
#